data_45c4a413711ee1fdb20dec2a31d8aea8
#
_entry.id   45c4a413711ee1fdb20dec2a31d8aea8
#
_cell.length_a   1.000
_cell.length_b   1.000
_cell.length_c   1.000
_cell.angle_alpha   90.00
_cell.angle_beta   90.00
_cell.angle_gamma   90.00
#
_symmetry.space_group_name_H-M   'P 1'
#
loop_
_entity.id
_entity.type
_entity.pdbx_description
1 polymer ?
#
loop_
_entity_poly.entity_id
_entity_poly.type
_entity_poly.pdbx_seq_one_letter_code
_entity_poly.pdbx_strand_id
1 'polypeptide(L)' 'TNWTHQNLNNSKLSLDKGECRAFANSKSPTYLCKNPLYCEPEEWAEVITSISTNNATFDYCMYKKGYKPN' A
#
# COMPACT_ATOMS: atom_id res chain seq x y z
N THR A 1 -6.22 3.04 -8.57
CA THR A 1 -5.86 4.47 -8.65
C THR A 1 -4.78 4.68 -9.69
N ASN A 2 -5.00 5.59 -10.58
CA ASN A 2 -3.99 6.02 -11.54
C ASN A 2 -3.13 7.12 -10.92
N TRP A 3 -1.84 7.08 -11.21
CA TRP A 3 -0.90 8.06 -10.70
C TRP A 3 -0.39 8.93 -11.83
N THR A 4 -0.23 10.21 -11.58
CA THR A 4 0.35 11.17 -12.52
C THR A 4 1.60 11.78 -11.94
N HIS A 5 2.56 12.09 -12.80
CA HIS A 5 3.80 12.75 -12.43
C HIS A 5 4.21 13.67 -13.58
N GLN A 6 4.85 14.77 -13.26
CA GLN A 6 5.30 15.76 -14.25
C GLN A 6 6.19 15.13 -15.32
N ASN A 7 7.03 14.18 -14.94
CA ASN A 7 7.93 13.47 -15.86
C ASN A 7 7.56 11.97 -15.89
N LEU A 8 6.30 11.67 -16.19
CA LEU A 8 5.79 10.31 -16.13
C LEU A 8 6.52 9.40 -17.11
N ASN A 9 7.06 8.30 -16.59
CA ASN A 9 7.68 7.22 -17.33
C ASN A 9 7.15 5.90 -16.78
N ASN A 10 6.60 5.05 -17.64
CA ASN A 10 5.96 3.81 -17.19
C ASN A 10 6.93 2.86 -16.48
N SER A 11 8.17 2.78 -16.96
CA SER A 11 9.19 1.94 -16.30
C SER A 11 9.53 2.47 -14.92
N LYS A 12 9.70 3.78 -14.79
CA LYS A 12 9.98 4.42 -13.52
C LYS A 12 8.78 4.28 -12.57
N LEU A 13 7.56 4.43 -13.09
CA LEU A 13 6.35 4.28 -12.30
C LEU A 13 6.28 2.86 -11.69
N SER A 14 6.58 1.84 -12.47
CA SER A 14 6.58 0.47 -11.98
C SER A 14 7.61 0.25 -10.88
N LEU A 15 8.81 0.80 -11.06
CA LEU A 15 9.87 0.72 -10.05
C LEU A 15 9.46 1.46 -8.76
N ASP A 16 8.92 2.66 -8.90
CA ASP A 16 8.50 3.46 -7.75
C ASP A 16 7.35 2.81 -7.00
N LYS A 17 6.39 2.21 -7.72
CA LYS A 17 5.32 1.44 -7.09
C LYS A 17 5.87 0.26 -6.30
N GLY A 18 6.83 -0.48 -6.86
CA GLY A 18 7.46 -1.60 -6.18
C GLY A 18 8.17 -1.15 -4.91
N GLU A 19 8.94 -0.07 -4.99
CA GLU A 19 9.63 0.51 -3.83
C GLU A 19 8.64 0.94 -2.75
N CYS A 20 7.59 1.65 -3.14
CA CYS A 20 6.60 2.15 -2.19
C CYS A 20 5.79 1.01 -1.58
N ARG A 21 5.51 -0.05 -2.33
CA ARG A 21 4.84 -1.22 -1.78
C ARG A 21 5.73 -1.93 -0.77
N ALA A 22 7.03 -2.09 -1.05
CA ALA A 22 7.97 -2.66 -0.10
C ALA A 22 8.08 -1.80 1.16
N PHE A 23 8.14 -0.48 0.99
CA PHE A 23 8.16 0.45 2.11
C PHE A 23 6.89 0.32 2.95
N ALA A 24 5.72 0.28 2.32
CA ALA A 24 4.45 0.15 3.02
C ALA A 24 4.38 -1.16 3.80
N ASN A 25 4.82 -2.25 3.19
CA ASN A 25 4.81 -3.57 3.85
C ASN A 25 5.77 -3.62 5.03
N SER A 26 6.87 -2.86 4.97
CA SER A 26 7.84 -2.79 6.05
C SER A 26 7.35 -1.92 7.22
N LYS A 27 6.72 -0.79 6.91
CA LYS A 27 6.27 0.16 7.93
C LYS A 27 4.89 -0.15 8.49
N SER A 28 4.00 -0.67 7.66
CA SER A 28 2.61 -0.94 8.02
C SER A 28 2.20 -2.30 7.45
N PRO A 29 2.76 -3.40 7.99
CA PRO A 29 2.45 -4.73 7.47
C PRO A 29 0.97 -5.06 7.62
N THR A 30 0.46 -5.84 6.68
CA THR A 30 -0.92 -6.30 6.75
C THR A 30 -1.04 -7.43 7.77
N TYR A 31 -2.16 -7.45 8.49
CA TYR A 31 -2.47 -8.49 9.46
C TYR A 31 -2.99 -9.74 8.74
N LEU A 32 -2.53 -10.89 9.17
CA LEU A 32 -3.01 -12.18 8.65
C LEU A 32 -3.73 -12.92 9.76
N CYS A 33 -4.88 -13.51 9.43
CA CYS A 33 -5.65 -14.30 10.38
C CYS A 33 -4.83 -15.52 10.83
N LYS A 34 -4.98 -15.90 12.10
CA LYS A 34 -4.27 -17.06 12.66
C LYS A 34 -4.62 -18.34 11.90
N ASN A 35 -5.89 -18.48 11.53
CA ASN A 35 -6.36 -19.60 10.69
C ASN A 35 -6.72 -19.02 9.31
N PRO A 36 -5.97 -19.33 8.25
CA PRO A 36 -6.24 -18.77 6.93
C PRO A 36 -7.58 -19.20 6.34
N LEU A 37 -8.19 -20.26 6.88
CA LEU A 37 -9.49 -20.74 6.40
C LEU A 37 -10.65 -20.10 7.15
N TYR A 38 -10.39 -19.46 8.28
CA TYR A 38 -11.43 -18.85 9.09
C TYR A 38 -10.86 -17.69 9.90
N CYS A 39 -11.40 -16.49 9.64
CA CYS A 39 -11.06 -15.29 10.40
C CYS A 39 -12.21 -15.00 11.38
N GLU A 40 -11.88 -14.79 12.64
CA GLU A 40 -12.86 -14.36 13.62
C GLU A 40 -13.26 -12.89 13.37
N PRO A 41 -14.44 -12.46 13.84
CA PRO A 41 -14.86 -11.06 13.60
C PRO A 41 -13.87 -10.01 14.07
N GLU A 42 -13.21 -10.23 15.20
CA GLU A 42 -12.19 -9.32 15.72
C GLU A 42 -10.98 -9.25 14.78
N GLU A 43 -10.61 -10.38 14.19
CA GLU A 43 -9.49 -10.44 13.24
C GLU A 43 -9.82 -9.72 11.94
N TRP A 44 -11.08 -9.77 11.49
CA TRP A 44 -11.51 -9.06 10.30
C TRP A 44 -11.30 -7.56 10.46
N ALA A 45 -11.65 -7.01 11.63
CA ALA A 45 -11.43 -5.58 11.88
C ALA A 45 -9.96 -5.22 11.78
N GLU A 46 -9.07 -6.04 12.33
CA GLU A 46 -7.62 -5.81 12.24
C GLU A 46 -7.10 -5.94 10.82
N VAL A 47 -7.60 -6.91 10.05
CA VAL A 47 -7.22 -7.09 8.64
C VAL A 47 -7.58 -5.83 7.84
N ILE A 48 -8.82 -5.36 7.99
CA ILE A 48 -9.30 -4.19 7.25
C ILE A 48 -8.48 -2.95 7.63
N THR A 49 -8.24 -2.75 8.92
CA THR A 49 -7.47 -1.61 9.41
C THR A 49 -6.03 -1.66 8.90
N SER A 50 -5.40 -2.84 8.92
CA SER A 50 -4.02 -2.98 8.47
C SER A 50 -3.89 -2.74 6.96
N ILE A 51 -4.85 -3.20 6.17
CA ILE A 51 -4.86 -2.96 4.72
C ILE A 51 -5.00 -1.47 4.46
N SER A 52 -5.91 -0.80 5.16
CA SER A 52 -6.12 0.64 5.04
C SER A 52 -4.85 1.43 5.37
N THR A 53 -4.19 1.08 6.46
CA THR A 53 -2.95 1.73 6.90
C THR A 53 -1.83 1.46 5.90
N ASN A 54 -1.73 0.23 5.40
CA ASN A 54 -0.73 -0.12 4.39
C ASN A 54 -0.92 0.72 3.12
N ASN A 55 -2.16 0.85 2.66
CA ASN A 55 -2.46 1.64 1.48
C ASN A 55 -2.15 3.12 1.69
N ALA A 56 -2.47 3.66 2.87
CA ALA A 56 -2.14 5.04 3.20
C ALA A 56 -0.63 5.27 3.20
N THR A 57 0.13 4.33 3.73
CA THR A 57 1.60 4.41 3.74
C THR A 57 2.15 4.35 2.31
N PHE A 58 1.59 3.49 1.48
CA PHE A 58 1.95 3.42 0.06
C PHE A 58 1.68 4.75 -0.64
N ASP A 59 0.49 5.30 -0.45
CA ASP A 59 0.10 6.57 -1.07
C ASP A 59 1.03 7.70 -0.62
N TYR A 60 1.37 7.75 0.66
CA TYR A 60 2.30 8.73 1.19
C TYR A 60 3.67 8.62 0.53
N CYS A 61 4.16 7.39 0.36
CA CYS A 61 5.43 7.15 -0.33
C CYS A 61 5.40 7.66 -1.76
N MET A 62 4.34 7.36 -2.50
CA MET A 62 4.17 7.83 -3.88
C MET A 62 4.09 9.35 -3.93
N TYR A 63 3.38 9.95 -2.99
CA TYR A 63 3.24 11.39 -2.91
C TYR A 63 4.60 12.07 -2.71
N LYS A 64 5.42 11.50 -1.84
CA LYS A 64 6.77 12.02 -1.59
C LYS A 64 7.68 11.96 -2.82
N LYS A 65 7.41 11.03 -3.72
CA LYS A 65 8.16 10.92 -4.97
C LYS A 65 7.64 11.87 -6.06
N GLY A 66 6.61 12.65 -5.76
CA GLY A 66 6.05 13.63 -6.69
C GLY A 66 4.85 13.15 -7.48
N TYR A 67 4.34 11.96 -7.20
CA TYR A 67 3.14 11.45 -7.86
C TYR A 67 1.89 12.02 -7.21
N LYS A 68 0.85 12.15 -8.00
CA LYS A 68 -0.46 12.58 -7.53
C LYS A 68 -1.52 11.59 -8.02
N PRO A 69 -2.52 11.26 -7.21
CA PRO A 69 -3.61 10.42 -7.68
C PRO A 69 -4.43 11.16 -8.72
N ASN A 70 -4.87 10.40 -9.67
CA ASN A 70 -5.69 10.93 -10.77
C ASN A 70 -7.15 10.86 -10.40
#